data_d1ecef2dbe60f33befa510bc5f8b3c04
#
_entry.id   d1ecef2dbe60f33befa510bc5f8b3c04
#
_cell.length_a   1.000
_cell.length_b   1.000
_cell.length_c   1.000
_cell.angle_alpha   90.00
_cell.angle_beta   90.00
_cell.angle_gamma   90.00
#
_symmetry.space_group_name_H-M   'P 1'
#
loop_
_entity.id
_entity.type
_entity.pdbx_description
1 polymer ?
#
loop_
_entity_poly.entity_id
_entity_poly.type
_entity_poly.pdbx_seq_one_letter_code
_entity_poly.pdbx_strand_id
1 'polypeptide(L)'
;MSALLSSITSKTSALLTAEFWAVQWPLWRASILTCGAILLFRICYRFFILRLAAYLKHRYHYDFIDSFVKAFNHPIQTFLWILAFYSFIVLSPLNPFSQHPAFDKILRSSLIICLIWGVYNLCDAGHGLIMQLLKRSSLHIDETLAEMISALAHMICVMFGIVLVANEWDYDITAFVASLGIGAMAIAFAAKDSLANIFGSLVIITERPFVIGDWISANNVEGIVESITFRSTCIRTFYQELVYVPNNLLSNTPIINYTQRQ
;
A
#
# COMPACT_ATOMS: atom_id res chain seq x y z
N MET A 1 -2.99 -33.04 48.12
CA MET A 1 -1.97 -33.69 47.26
C MET A 1 -2.51 -35.00 46.68
N SER A 2 -3.18 -35.86 47.47
CA SER A 2 -3.80 -37.11 46.99
C SER A 2 -4.92 -36.92 45.95
N ALA A 3 -5.77 -35.91 46.09
CA ALA A 3 -6.85 -35.60 45.12
C ALA A 3 -6.33 -35.07 43.75
N LEU A 4 -5.23 -34.37 43.78
CA LEU A 4 -4.56 -33.92 42.51
C LEU A 4 -3.87 -35.08 41.79
N LEU A 5 -3.24 -36.00 42.55
CA LEU A 5 -2.63 -37.19 41.96
C LEU A 5 -3.68 -38.15 41.41
N SER A 6 -4.81 -38.37 42.12
CA SER A 6 -5.91 -39.19 41.60
C SER A 6 -6.59 -38.58 40.35
N SER A 7 -6.70 -37.27 40.27
CA SER A 7 -7.20 -36.56 39.08
C SER A 7 -6.25 -36.66 37.89
N ILE A 8 -4.94 -36.63 38.15
CA ILE A 8 -3.92 -36.80 37.09
C ILE A 8 -3.89 -38.26 36.62
N THR A 9 -3.93 -39.23 37.52
CA THR A 9 -3.94 -40.65 37.16
C THR A 9 -5.23 -41.07 36.44
N SER A 10 -6.41 -40.53 36.80
CA SER A 10 -7.64 -40.80 36.08
C SER A 10 -7.66 -40.17 34.65
N LYS A 11 -7.08 -38.98 34.49
CA LYS A 11 -6.92 -38.36 33.16
C LYS A 11 -5.90 -39.10 32.29
N THR A 12 -4.82 -39.59 32.87
CA THR A 12 -3.81 -40.37 32.10
C THR A 12 -4.33 -41.76 31.76
N SER A 13 -5.14 -42.40 32.56
CA SER A 13 -5.76 -43.69 32.23
C SER A 13 -6.85 -43.54 31.14
N ALA A 14 -7.61 -42.45 31.14
CA ALA A 14 -8.57 -42.16 30.09
C ALA A 14 -7.87 -41.89 28.74
N LEU A 15 -6.68 -41.29 28.73
CA LEU A 15 -5.88 -41.09 27.52
C LEU A 15 -5.37 -42.39 26.87
N LEU A 16 -5.37 -43.48 27.61
CA LEU A 16 -4.88 -44.80 27.13
C LEU A 16 -6.01 -45.75 26.69
N THR A 17 -7.28 -45.34 26.80
CA THR A 17 -8.41 -46.19 26.38
C THR A 17 -8.64 -46.15 24.86
N ALA A 18 -8.89 -47.32 24.25
CA ALA A 18 -9.18 -47.44 22.84
C ALA A 18 -10.40 -46.59 22.40
N GLU A 19 -11.38 -46.40 23.29
CA GLU A 19 -12.57 -45.57 23.07
C GLU A 19 -12.22 -44.08 22.97
N PHE A 20 -11.29 -43.59 23.76
CA PHE A 20 -10.81 -42.19 23.64
C PHE A 20 -10.19 -41.95 22.26
N TRP A 21 -9.35 -42.86 21.79
CA TRP A 21 -8.74 -42.75 20.48
C TRP A 21 -9.72 -42.91 19.34
N ALA A 22 -10.73 -43.78 19.47
CA ALA A 22 -11.75 -43.96 18.46
C ALA A 22 -12.56 -42.68 18.20
N VAL A 23 -12.84 -41.89 19.23
CA VAL A 23 -13.57 -40.61 19.15
C VAL A 23 -12.67 -39.47 18.63
N GLN A 24 -11.42 -39.43 19.07
CA GLN A 24 -10.54 -38.33 18.78
C GLN A 24 -9.74 -38.52 17.45
N TRP A 25 -9.52 -39.75 17.00
CA TRP A 25 -8.76 -40.06 15.83
C TRP A 25 -9.30 -39.41 14.53
N PRO A 26 -10.61 -39.34 14.28
CA PRO A 26 -11.14 -38.61 13.13
C PRO A 26 -10.81 -37.12 13.14
N LEU A 27 -10.81 -36.47 14.31
CA LEU A 27 -10.45 -35.06 14.49
C LEU A 27 -8.96 -34.81 14.16
N TRP A 28 -8.07 -35.68 14.68
CA TRP A 28 -6.64 -35.62 14.35
C TRP A 28 -6.39 -35.81 12.86
N ARG A 29 -7.09 -36.76 12.23
CA ARG A 29 -7.00 -36.96 10.77
C ARG A 29 -7.44 -35.73 10.00
N ALA A 30 -8.57 -35.13 10.36
CA ALA A 30 -9.06 -33.91 9.74
C ALA A 30 -8.04 -32.77 9.86
N SER A 31 -7.50 -32.54 11.06
CA SER A 31 -6.47 -31.53 11.31
C SER A 31 -5.21 -31.73 10.47
N ILE A 32 -4.71 -32.96 10.39
CA ILE A 32 -3.51 -33.29 9.63
C ILE A 32 -3.77 -33.13 8.12
N LEU A 33 -4.93 -33.56 7.62
CA LEU A 33 -5.29 -33.48 6.22
C LEU A 33 -5.45 -32.01 5.78
N THR A 34 -6.13 -31.18 6.56
CA THR A 34 -6.30 -29.74 6.24
C THR A 34 -4.99 -28.99 6.31
N CYS A 35 -4.17 -29.25 7.33
CA CYS A 35 -2.83 -28.67 7.42
C CYS A 35 -1.96 -29.10 6.21
N GLY A 36 -1.97 -30.38 5.88
CA GLY A 36 -1.27 -30.91 4.70
C GLY A 36 -1.76 -30.29 3.39
N ALA A 37 -3.08 -30.12 3.23
CA ALA A 37 -3.66 -29.46 2.05
C ALA A 37 -3.22 -28.00 1.91
N ILE A 38 -3.18 -27.23 3.02
CA ILE A 38 -2.71 -25.84 3.02
C ILE A 38 -1.22 -25.78 2.69
N LEU A 39 -0.41 -26.68 3.23
CA LEU A 39 1.03 -26.74 2.94
C LEU A 39 1.30 -27.15 1.47
N LEU A 40 0.54 -28.10 0.92
CA LEU A 40 0.59 -28.44 -0.50
C LEU A 40 0.18 -27.24 -1.36
N PHE A 41 -0.91 -26.58 -1.01
CA PHE A 41 -1.34 -25.37 -1.70
C PHE A 41 -0.24 -24.29 -1.68
N ARG A 42 0.45 -24.10 -0.55
CA ARG A 42 1.58 -23.18 -0.44
C ARG A 42 2.72 -23.52 -1.40
N ILE A 43 3.06 -24.79 -1.53
CA ILE A 43 4.11 -25.25 -2.46
C ILE A 43 3.68 -25.01 -3.91
N CYS A 44 2.45 -25.37 -4.26
CA CYS A 44 1.86 -25.14 -5.57
C CYS A 44 1.78 -23.64 -5.90
N TYR A 45 1.33 -22.82 -4.94
CA TYR A 45 1.28 -21.38 -5.07
C TYR A 45 2.65 -20.80 -5.39
N ARG A 46 3.68 -21.15 -4.60
CA ARG A 46 5.06 -20.67 -4.84
C ARG A 46 5.56 -21.03 -6.24
N PHE A 47 5.33 -22.28 -6.66
CA PHE A 47 5.79 -22.75 -7.95
C PHE A 47 5.03 -22.09 -9.12
N PHE A 48 3.70 -22.00 -8.99
CA PHE A 48 2.83 -21.44 -10.03
C PHE A 48 3.01 -19.93 -10.17
N ILE A 49 2.98 -19.20 -9.07
CA ILE A 49 3.07 -17.71 -9.08
C ILE A 49 4.43 -17.25 -9.57
N LEU A 50 5.52 -17.88 -9.12
CA LEU A 50 6.87 -17.51 -9.60
C LEU A 50 7.04 -17.81 -11.09
N ARG A 51 6.49 -18.92 -11.58
CA ARG A 51 6.49 -19.21 -13.03
C ARG A 51 5.62 -18.25 -13.82
N LEU A 52 4.43 -17.95 -13.30
CA LEU A 52 3.53 -17.02 -13.95
C LEU A 52 4.13 -15.62 -14.04
N ALA A 53 4.73 -15.12 -12.93
CA ALA A 53 5.43 -13.85 -12.91
C ALA A 53 6.58 -13.79 -13.93
N ALA A 54 7.41 -14.85 -13.98
CA ALA A 54 8.48 -14.94 -14.94
C ALA A 54 7.97 -14.98 -16.40
N TYR A 55 6.90 -15.71 -16.66
CA TYR A 55 6.26 -15.78 -17.98
C TYR A 55 5.69 -14.42 -18.41
N LEU A 56 4.96 -13.75 -17.53
CA LEU A 56 4.35 -12.43 -17.80
C LEU A 56 5.43 -11.36 -18.02
N LYS A 57 6.50 -11.38 -17.23
CA LYS A 57 7.66 -10.51 -17.43
C LYS A 57 8.29 -10.70 -18.81
N HIS A 58 8.50 -11.96 -19.22
CA HIS A 58 9.10 -12.27 -20.52
C HIS A 58 8.20 -11.90 -21.70
N ARG A 59 6.86 -12.05 -21.55
CA ARG A 59 5.88 -11.83 -22.63
C ARG A 59 5.49 -10.36 -22.80
N TYR A 60 5.37 -9.62 -21.70
CA TYR A 60 4.77 -8.27 -21.71
C TYR A 60 5.70 -7.16 -21.26
N HIS A 61 6.92 -7.44 -20.79
CA HIS A 61 7.90 -6.48 -20.27
C HIS A 61 7.35 -5.58 -19.14
N TYR A 62 6.35 -6.04 -18.40
CA TYR A 62 5.76 -5.31 -17.27
C TYR A 62 6.53 -5.60 -15.98
N ASP A 63 7.47 -4.74 -15.65
CA ASP A 63 8.22 -4.81 -14.38
C ASP A 63 7.32 -4.63 -13.14
N PHE A 64 6.17 -3.95 -13.30
CA PHE A 64 5.20 -3.73 -12.23
C PHE A 64 4.60 -5.04 -11.68
N ILE A 65 4.24 -5.99 -12.56
CA ILE A 65 3.65 -7.28 -12.14
C ILE A 65 4.68 -8.09 -11.33
N ASP A 66 5.94 -8.11 -11.77
CA ASP A 66 7.01 -8.80 -11.06
C ASP A 66 7.23 -8.20 -9.65
N SER A 67 7.23 -6.87 -9.56
CA SER A 67 7.35 -6.14 -8.31
C SER A 67 6.18 -6.41 -7.36
N PHE A 68 4.95 -6.41 -7.88
CA PHE A 68 3.74 -6.73 -7.10
C PHE A 68 3.79 -8.16 -6.56
N VAL A 69 4.12 -9.14 -7.40
CA VAL A 69 4.22 -10.55 -6.99
C VAL A 69 5.30 -10.73 -5.94
N LYS A 70 6.46 -10.10 -6.10
CA LYS A 70 7.55 -10.16 -5.12
C LYS A 70 7.17 -9.52 -3.79
N ALA A 71 6.49 -8.38 -3.81
CA ALA A 71 6.05 -7.66 -2.60
C ALA A 71 5.13 -8.53 -1.72
N PHE A 72 4.19 -9.25 -2.34
CA PHE A 72 3.21 -10.07 -1.61
C PHE A 72 3.64 -11.51 -1.37
N ASN A 73 4.69 -12.00 -2.03
CA ASN A 73 5.09 -13.41 -1.94
C ASN A 73 5.45 -13.83 -0.50
N HIS A 74 6.25 -13.06 0.22
CA HIS A 74 6.61 -13.34 1.61
C HIS A 74 5.42 -13.23 2.57
N PRO A 75 4.63 -12.15 2.57
CA PRO A 75 3.45 -12.02 3.41
C PRO A 75 2.45 -13.16 3.23
N ILE A 76 2.13 -13.52 1.98
CA ILE A 76 1.20 -14.62 1.68
C ILE A 76 1.73 -15.97 2.19
N GLN A 77 3.01 -16.26 2.00
CA GLN A 77 3.61 -17.49 2.50
C GLN A 77 3.59 -17.56 4.02
N THR A 78 3.83 -16.45 4.71
CA THR A 78 3.74 -16.35 6.17
C THR A 78 2.31 -16.54 6.65
N PHE A 79 1.34 -15.90 5.99
CA PHE A 79 -0.08 -16.08 6.31
C PHE A 79 -0.54 -17.53 6.12
N LEU A 80 -0.10 -18.22 5.06
CA LEU A 80 -0.42 -19.63 4.85
C LEU A 80 0.12 -20.53 5.97
N TRP A 81 1.30 -20.21 6.54
CA TRP A 81 1.80 -20.91 7.73
C TRP A 81 0.92 -20.68 8.96
N ILE A 82 0.52 -19.43 9.19
CA ILE A 82 -0.37 -19.08 10.30
C ILE A 82 -1.72 -19.77 10.14
N LEU A 83 -2.27 -19.77 8.93
CA LEU A 83 -3.53 -20.43 8.60
C LEU A 83 -3.45 -21.95 8.79
N ALA A 84 -2.34 -22.59 8.41
CA ALA A 84 -2.12 -24.02 8.64
C ALA A 84 -2.07 -24.34 10.12
N PHE A 85 -1.37 -23.54 10.91
CA PHE A 85 -1.29 -23.69 12.36
C PHE A 85 -2.64 -23.46 13.05
N TYR A 86 -3.36 -22.41 12.64
CA TYR A 86 -4.71 -22.13 13.10
C TYR A 86 -5.67 -23.28 12.80
N SER A 87 -5.73 -23.75 11.56
CA SER A 87 -6.61 -24.86 11.16
C SER A 87 -6.28 -26.14 11.89
N PHE A 88 -4.98 -26.39 12.17
CA PHE A 88 -4.56 -27.53 12.97
C PHE A 88 -5.13 -27.47 14.39
N ILE A 89 -5.07 -26.31 15.06
CA ILE A 89 -5.60 -26.17 16.44
C ILE A 89 -7.12 -26.26 16.46
N VAL A 90 -7.83 -25.59 15.55
CA VAL A 90 -9.30 -25.54 15.51
C VAL A 90 -9.91 -26.93 15.28
N LEU A 91 -9.30 -27.71 14.40
CA LEU A 91 -9.81 -29.04 14.03
C LEU A 91 -9.29 -30.16 14.93
N SER A 92 -8.27 -29.88 15.75
CA SER A 92 -7.70 -30.88 16.67
C SER A 92 -8.53 -31.02 17.93
N PRO A 93 -8.33 -32.09 18.72
CA PRO A 93 -8.89 -32.20 20.06
C PRO A 93 -8.42 -31.12 21.05
N LEU A 94 -7.51 -30.23 20.63
CA LEU A 94 -7.12 -29.02 21.37
C LEU A 94 -8.17 -27.89 21.26
N ASN A 95 -9.32 -28.17 20.68
CA ASN A 95 -10.46 -27.27 20.46
C ASN A 95 -10.86 -26.40 21.67
N PRO A 96 -10.74 -26.80 22.97
CA PRO A 96 -11.03 -25.91 24.08
C PRO A 96 -10.25 -24.59 24.07
N PHE A 97 -9.04 -24.59 23.50
CA PHE A 97 -8.24 -23.38 23.33
C PHE A 97 -8.73 -22.49 22.18
N SER A 98 -9.29 -23.09 21.14
CA SER A 98 -9.80 -22.35 19.97
C SER A 98 -11.15 -21.66 20.22
N GLN A 99 -11.89 -22.07 21.25
CA GLN A 99 -13.17 -21.43 21.63
C GLN A 99 -12.98 -20.06 22.30
N HIS A 100 -11.74 -19.68 22.63
CA HIS A 100 -11.48 -18.36 23.17
C HIS A 100 -11.55 -17.30 22.07
N PRO A 101 -12.36 -16.23 22.22
CA PRO A 101 -12.57 -15.22 21.16
C PRO A 101 -11.28 -14.53 20.71
N ALA A 102 -10.26 -14.48 21.55
CA ALA A 102 -8.96 -13.95 21.19
C ALA A 102 -8.26 -14.76 20.08
N PHE A 103 -8.59 -16.04 19.91
CA PHE A 103 -7.95 -16.89 18.92
C PHE A 103 -8.31 -16.47 17.48
N ASP A 104 -9.59 -16.15 17.26
CA ASP A 104 -10.06 -15.62 15.97
C ASP A 104 -9.50 -14.22 15.70
N LYS A 105 -9.43 -13.37 16.74
CA LYS A 105 -8.82 -12.04 16.65
C LYS A 105 -7.35 -12.11 16.25
N ILE A 106 -6.60 -13.07 16.77
CA ILE A 106 -5.19 -13.30 16.39
C ILE A 106 -5.09 -13.64 14.89
N LEU A 107 -5.96 -14.53 14.38
CA LEU A 107 -5.93 -14.88 12.96
C LEU A 107 -6.25 -13.66 12.07
N ARG A 108 -7.31 -12.91 12.40
CA ARG A 108 -7.69 -11.71 11.65
C ARG A 108 -6.61 -10.63 11.73
N SER A 109 -6.04 -10.40 12.91
CA SER A 109 -4.90 -9.47 13.07
C SER A 109 -3.69 -9.90 12.24
N SER A 110 -3.39 -11.21 12.19
CA SER A 110 -2.30 -11.73 11.37
C SER A 110 -2.53 -11.52 9.87
N LEU A 111 -3.78 -11.65 9.41
CA LEU A 111 -4.16 -11.35 8.02
C LEU A 111 -3.96 -9.86 7.71
N ILE A 112 -4.42 -8.98 8.60
CA ILE A 112 -4.24 -7.53 8.47
C ILE A 112 -2.74 -7.20 8.39
N ILE A 113 -1.93 -7.74 9.31
CA ILE A 113 -0.48 -7.51 9.33
C ILE A 113 0.19 -8.01 8.04
N CYS A 114 -0.20 -9.18 7.54
CA CYS A 114 0.35 -9.71 6.28
C CYS A 114 -0.05 -8.86 5.07
N LEU A 115 -1.27 -8.34 5.03
CA LEU A 115 -1.71 -7.42 3.97
C LEU A 115 -0.93 -6.10 4.01
N ILE A 116 -0.81 -5.49 5.19
CA ILE A 116 -0.04 -4.26 5.38
C ILE A 116 1.43 -4.47 5.04
N TRP A 117 2.02 -5.60 5.42
CA TRP A 117 3.39 -5.95 5.03
C TRP A 117 3.55 -6.07 3.50
N GLY A 118 2.56 -6.66 2.80
CA GLY A 118 2.56 -6.70 1.34
C GLY A 118 2.51 -5.30 0.72
N VAL A 119 1.65 -4.41 1.24
CA VAL A 119 1.56 -3.01 0.79
C VAL A 119 2.85 -2.25 1.11
N TYR A 120 3.44 -2.45 2.29
CA TYR A 120 4.73 -1.87 2.67
C TYR A 120 5.83 -2.22 1.67
N ASN A 121 5.99 -3.51 1.34
CA ASN A 121 6.94 -3.95 0.33
C ASN A 121 6.62 -3.42 -1.08
N LEU A 122 5.34 -3.16 -1.37
CA LEU A 122 4.94 -2.57 -2.65
C LEU A 122 5.36 -1.10 -2.75
N CYS A 123 5.39 -0.36 -1.64
CA CYS A 123 5.94 1.00 -1.61
C CYS A 123 7.43 1.02 -1.99
N ASP A 124 8.23 0.06 -1.51
CA ASP A 124 9.64 -0.08 -1.90
C ASP A 124 9.79 -0.42 -3.40
N ALA A 125 8.95 -1.34 -3.89
CA ALA A 125 8.92 -1.68 -5.30
C ALA A 125 8.50 -0.48 -6.18
N GLY A 126 7.55 0.32 -5.70
CA GLY A 126 7.11 1.57 -6.33
C GLY A 126 8.24 2.61 -6.43
N HIS A 127 9.02 2.78 -5.36
CA HIS A 127 10.21 3.62 -5.38
C HIS A 127 11.20 3.20 -6.48
N GLY A 128 11.50 1.90 -6.59
CA GLY A 128 12.37 1.38 -7.63
C GLY A 128 11.87 1.65 -9.06
N LEU A 129 10.55 1.55 -9.29
CA LEU A 129 9.93 1.83 -10.58
C LEU A 129 9.97 3.34 -10.91
N ILE A 130 9.67 4.19 -9.93
CA ILE A 130 9.76 5.65 -10.09
C ILE A 130 11.19 6.03 -10.47
N MET A 131 12.21 5.51 -9.79
CA MET A 131 13.61 5.77 -10.10
C MET A 131 14.02 5.29 -11.51
N GLN A 132 13.48 4.16 -11.98
CA GLN A 132 13.73 3.70 -13.36
C GLN A 132 13.09 4.61 -14.40
N LEU A 133 11.86 5.09 -14.15
CA LEU A 133 11.16 6.02 -15.03
C LEU A 133 11.87 7.39 -15.09
N LEU A 134 12.33 7.88 -13.95
CA LEU A 134 13.08 9.14 -13.84
C LEU A 134 14.42 9.06 -14.58
N LYS A 135 15.15 7.96 -14.47
CA LYS A 135 16.40 7.75 -15.24
C LYS A 135 16.20 7.70 -16.75
N ARG A 136 14.98 7.35 -17.21
CA ARG A 136 14.61 7.36 -18.63
C ARG A 136 14.10 8.72 -19.13
N SER A 137 13.58 9.53 -18.24
CA SER A 137 13.14 10.90 -18.54
C SER A 137 14.27 11.87 -18.24
N SER A 138 14.35 12.97 -18.98
CA SER A 138 15.29 14.07 -18.73
C SER A 138 14.93 14.90 -17.49
N LEU A 139 13.99 14.43 -16.68
CA LEU A 139 13.56 15.09 -15.45
C LEU A 139 14.60 14.82 -14.36
N HIS A 140 15.31 15.85 -13.94
CA HIS A 140 16.20 15.85 -12.77
C HIS A 140 15.35 15.98 -11.52
N ILE A 141 14.70 14.88 -11.10
CA ILE A 141 14.10 14.82 -9.76
C ILE A 141 15.16 14.28 -8.84
N ASP A 142 15.47 15.02 -7.78
CA ASP A 142 16.43 14.62 -6.77
C ASP A 142 15.99 13.28 -6.13
N GLU A 143 16.93 12.35 -6.04
CA GLU A 143 16.75 11.04 -5.38
C GLU A 143 16.13 11.19 -3.98
N THR A 144 16.51 12.27 -3.28
CA THR A 144 15.99 12.66 -1.96
C THR A 144 14.47 12.83 -1.93
N LEU A 145 13.86 13.39 -3.00
CA LEU A 145 12.40 13.54 -3.06
C LEU A 145 11.67 12.19 -3.18
N ALA A 146 12.23 11.27 -3.97
CA ALA A 146 11.68 9.93 -4.11
C ALA A 146 11.78 9.15 -2.78
N GLU A 147 12.89 9.28 -2.05
CA GLU A 147 13.06 8.70 -0.71
C GLU A 147 12.06 9.28 0.30
N MET A 148 11.85 10.60 0.31
CA MET A 148 10.87 11.23 1.20
C MET A 148 9.44 10.76 0.92
N ILE A 149 9.04 10.63 -0.34
CA ILE A 149 7.71 10.11 -0.72
C ILE A 149 7.56 8.67 -0.26
N SER A 150 8.57 7.83 -0.44
CA SER A 150 8.58 6.44 0.02
C SER A 150 8.47 6.36 1.54
N ALA A 151 9.23 7.17 2.28
CA ALA A 151 9.18 7.22 3.74
C ALA A 151 7.79 7.65 4.26
N LEU A 152 7.16 8.64 3.63
CA LEU A 152 5.78 9.03 3.94
C LEU A 152 4.78 7.91 3.67
N ALA A 153 4.91 7.22 2.53
CA ALA A 153 4.04 6.09 2.19
C ALA A 153 4.18 4.96 3.22
N HIS A 154 5.40 4.62 3.64
CA HIS A 154 5.66 3.64 4.69
C HIS A 154 5.05 4.05 6.03
N MET A 155 5.22 5.31 6.44
CA MET A 155 4.65 5.83 7.68
C MET A 155 3.12 5.71 7.66
N ILE A 156 2.47 6.11 6.57
CA ILE A 156 1.01 6.00 6.40
C ILE A 156 0.58 4.54 6.46
N CYS A 157 1.29 3.65 5.77
CA CYS A 157 1.01 2.22 5.72
C CYS A 157 1.05 1.59 7.12
N VAL A 158 2.10 1.85 7.90
CA VAL A 158 2.24 1.36 9.28
C VAL A 158 1.14 1.92 10.18
N MET A 159 0.84 3.20 10.06
CA MET A 159 -0.21 3.86 10.84
C MET A 159 -1.59 3.23 10.59
N PHE A 160 -1.95 2.97 9.32
CA PHE A 160 -3.17 2.24 8.99
C PHE A 160 -3.16 0.83 9.56
N GLY A 161 -2.03 0.12 9.50
CA GLY A 161 -1.89 -1.20 10.09
C GLY A 161 -2.18 -1.24 11.58
N ILE A 162 -1.63 -0.28 12.33
CA ILE A 162 -1.87 -0.16 13.78
C ILE A 162 -3.36 0.09 14.07
N VAL A 163 -3.99 1.00 13.32
CA VAL A 163 -5.43 1.31 13.48
C VAL A 163 -6.30 0.09 13.22
N LEU A 164 -6.06 -0.62 12.13
CA LEU A 164 -6.85 -1.80 11.78
C LEU A 164 -6.70 -2.94 12.80
N VAL A 165 -5.48 -3.16 13.30
CA VAL A 165 -5.25 -4.17 14.35
C VAL A 165 -5.90 -3.74 15.66
N ALA A 166 -5.79 -2.48 16.07
CA ALA A 166 -6.44 -1.97 17.27
C ALA A 166 -7.96 -2.14 17.21
N ASN A 167 -8.57 -1.84 16.05
CA ASN A 167 -10.00 -2.03 15.83
C ASN A 167 -10.43 -3.50 15.96
N GLU A 168 -9.62 -4.45 15.52
CA GLU A 168 -9.92 -5.89 15.66
C GLU A 168 -9.95 -6.32 17.14
N TRP A 169 -9.19 -5.64 18.00
CA TRP A 169 -9.15 -5.88 19.43
C TRP A 169 -10.15 -5.05 20.23
N ASP A 170 -11.17 -4.48 19.56
CA ASP A 170 -12.25 -3.67 20.15
C ASP A 170 -11.74 -2.41 20.86
N TYR A 171 -10.55 -1.91 20.52
CA TYR A 171 -10.13 -0.60 21.01
C TYR A 171 -10.92 0.50 20.31
N ASP A 172 -11.39 1.48 21.08
CA ASP A 172 -12.04 2.65 20.52
C ASP A 172 -11.02 3.54 19.81
N ILE A 173 -11.01 3.44 18.49
CA ILE A 173 -10.12 4.23 17.60
C ILE A 173 -10.76 5.55 17.17
N THR A 174 -11.98 5.85 17.57
CA THR A 174 -12.76 7.02 17.08
C THR A 174 -12.02 8.32 17.28
N ALA A 175 -11.51 8.57 18.48
CA ALA A 175 -10.76 9.79 18.80
C ALA A 175 -9.45 9.87 17.99
N PHE A 176 -8.77 8.74 17.78
CA PHE A 176 -7.55 8.68 16.99
C PHE A 176 -7.82 8.98 15.52
N VAL A 177 -8.83 8.35 14.92
CA VAL A 177 -9.23 8.61 13.52
C VAL A 177 -9.68 10.06 13.34
N ALA A 178 -10.44 10.61 14.29
CA ALA A 178 -10.83 12.01 14.27
C ALA A 178 -9.61 12.95 14.30
N SER A 179 -8.60 12.66 15.13
CA SER A 179 -7.38 13.46 15.20
C SER A 179 -6.56 13.39 13.91
N LEU A 180 -6.50 12.21 13.27
CA LEU A 180 -5.89 12.06 11.94
C LEU A 180 -6.63 12.87 10.88
N GLY A 181 -7.96 12.90 10.93
CA GLY A 181 -8.79 13.72 10.03
C GLY A 181 -8.48 15.22 10.16
N ILE A 182 -8.34 15.71 11.38
CA ILE A 182 -7.95 17.12 11.66
C ILE A 182 -6.53 17.38 11.14
N GLY A 183 -5.58 16.48 11.40
CA GLY A 183 -4.21 16.57 10.89
C GLY A 183 -4.13 16.56 9.37
N ALA A 184 -4.89 15.69 8.71
CA ALA A 184 -4.98 15.64 7.26
C ALA A 184 -5.59 16.92 6.67
N MET A 185 -6.59 17.51 7.33
CA MET A 185 -7.19 18.79 6.93
C MET A 185 -6.16 19.94 7.04
N ALA A 186 -5.38 19.97 8.11
CA ALA A 186 -4.32 20.98 8.27
C ALA A 186 -3.26 20.87 7.15
N ILE A 187 -2.84 19.63 6.80
CA ILE A 187 -1.91 19.39 5.69
C ILE A 187 -2.54 19.80 4.35
N ALA A 188 -3.83 19.48 4.13
CA ALA A 188 -4.54 19.86 2.91
C ALA A 188 -4.61 21.38 2.73
N PHE A 189 -4.87 22.14 3.81
CA PHE A 189 -4.85 23.59 3.77
C PHE A 189 -3.44 24.15 3.50
N ALA A 190 -2.41 23.55 4.09
CA ALA A 190 -1.03 23.97 3.84
C ALA A 190 -0.58 23.68 2.39
N ALA A 191 -1.08 22.58 1.77
CA ALA A 191 -0.75 22.18 0.40
C ALA A 191 -1.65 22.83 -0.66
N LYS A 192 -2.71 23.54 -0.30
CA LYS A 192 -3.75 24.07 -1.19
C LYS A 192 -3.18 24.82 -2.39
N ASP A 193 -2.28 25.79 -2.15
CA ASP A 193 -1.76 26.63 -3.21
C ASP A 193 -0.83 25.86 -4.16
N SER A 194 -0.07 24.89 -3.64
CA SER A 194 0.76 24.02 -4.46
C SER A 194 -0.09 23.14 -5.38
N LEU A 195 -1.15 22.53 -4.86
CA LEU A 195 -2.10 21.74 -5.63
C LEU A 195 -2.84 22.59 -6.66
N ALA A 196 -3.27 23.79 -6.31
CA ALA A 196 -3.91 24.72 -7.25
C ALA A 196 -3.01 25.05 -8.44
N ASN A 197 -1.71 25.20 -8.24
CA ASN A 197 -0.76 25.44 -9.33
C ASN A 197 -0.58 24.20 -10.22
N ILE A 198 -0.58 22.99 -9.65
CA ILE A 198 -0.52 21.74 -10.44
C ILE A 198 -1.78 21.59 -11.29
N PHE A 199 -2.96 21.85 -10.73
CA PHE A 199 -4.21 21.85 -11.50
C PHE A 199 -4.23 22.95 -12.58
N GLY A 200 -3.70 24.15 -12.26
CA GLY A 200 -3.54 25.22 -13.24
C GLY A 200 -2.66 24.79 -14.42
N SER A 201 -1.56 24.10 -14.18
CA SER A 201 -0.72 23.58 -15.27
C SER A 201 -1.45 22.54 -16.11
N LEU A 202 -2.26 21.67 -15.49
CA LEU A 202 -3.06 20.67 -16.19
C LEU A 202 -4.08 21.34 -17.15
N VAL A 203 -4.76 22.39 -16.69
CA VAL A 203 -5.70 23.18 -17.49
C VAL A 203 -4.96 23.81 -18.68
N ILE A 204 -3.83 24.47 -18.44
CA ILE A 204 -3.03 25.10 -19.50
C ILE A 204 -2.60 24.09 -20.57
N ILE A 205 -2.13 22.89 -20.15
CA ILE A 205 -1.66 21.85 -21.08
C ILE A 205 -2.82 21.23 -21.86
N THR A 206 -4.01 21.09 -21.24
CA THR A 206 -5.17 20.44 -21.85
C THR A 206 -5.92 21.38 -22.78
N GLU A 207 -6.23 22.60 -22.32
CA GLU A 207 -6.99 23.60 -23.09
C GLU A 207 -6.13 24.40 -24.05
N ARG A 208 -4.81 24.48 -23.78
CA ARG A 208 -3.82 25.18 -24.58
C ARG A 208 -4.20 26.62 -24.95
N PRO A 209 -4.55 27.47 -24.00
CA PRO A 209 -4.81 28.89 -24.27
C PRO A 209 -3.58 29.58 -24.82
N PHE A 210 -2.39 29.05 -24.58
CA PHE A 210 -1.11 29.43 -25.19
C PHE A 210 -0.18 28.20 -25.18
N VAL A 211 0.86 28.25 -25.99
CA VAL A 211 1.93 27.25 -26.06
C VAL A 211 3.30 27.90 -25.89
N ILE A 212 4.33 27.08 -25.70
CA ILE A 212 5.72 27.57 -25.64
C ILE A 212 6.06 28.27 -26.96
N GLY A 213 6.59 29.48 -26.86
CA GLY A 213 6.90 30.36 -28.00
C GLY A 213 5.84 31.42 -28.27
N ASP A 214 4.64 31.33 -27.68
CA ASP A 214 3.61 32.34 -27.87
C ASP A 214 3.95 33.64 -27.12
N TRP A 215 3.61 34.77 -27.76
CA TRP A 215 3.60 36.08 -27.16
C TRP A 215 2.27 36.29 -26.45
N ILE A 216 2.31 36.40 -25.14
CA ILE A 216 1.13 36.57 -24.31
C ILE A 216 1.25 37.76 -23.36
N SER A 217 0.09 38.27 -22.95
CA SER A 217 -0.02 39.24 -21.85
C SER A 217 -1.04 38.70 -20.86
N ALA A 218 -0.63 38.53 -19.58
CA ALA A 218 -1.45 38.07 -18.51
C ALA A 218 -0.91 38.63 -17.19
N ASN A 219 -1.83 39.08 -16.30
CA ASN A 219 -1.49 39.53 -14.95
C ASN A 219 -0.35 40.59 -14.90
N ASN A 220 -0.39 41.59 -15.78
CA ASN A 220 0.61 42.66 -15.96
C ASN A 220 2.02 42.16 -16.36
N VAL A 221 2.13 40.92 -16.83
CA VAL A 221 3.35 40.39 -17.43
C VAL A 221 3.12 40.18 -18.91
N GLU A 222 3.98 40.76 -19.74
CA GLU A 222 3.94 40.61 -21.17
C GLU A 222 5.29 40.09 -21.70
N GLY A 223 5.22 39.07 -22.58
CA GLY A 223 6.43 38.47 -23.12
C GLY A 223 6.17 37.14 -23.80
N ILE A 224 7.23 36.43 -24.13
CA ILE A 224 7.20 35.14 -24.82
C ILE A 224 7.29 34.01 -23.81
N VAL A 225 6.40 33.04 -23.93
CA VAL A 225 6.41 31.83 -23.09
C VAL A 225 7.64 30.99 -23.40
N GLU A 226 8.53 30.81 -22.45
CA GLU A 226 9.77 30.04 -22.61
C GLU A 226 9.63 28.59 -22.16
N SER A 227 8.96 28.36 -21.02
CA SER A 227 8.69 27.03 -20.51
C SER A 227 7.47 26.98 -19.60
N ILE A 228 6.82 25.83 -19.58
CA ILE A 228 5.69 25.53 -18.67
C ILE A 228 6.14 24.40 -17.76
N THR A 229 6.18 24.65 -16.45
CA THR A 229 6.57 23.68 -15.44
C THR A 229 5.36 23.24 -14.61
N PHE A 230 5.55 22.33 -13.64
CA PHE A 230 4.47 21.83 -12.78
C PHE A 230 3.72 22.90 -11.99
N ARG A 231 4.38 24.00 -11.60
CA ARG A 231 3.73 25.02 -10.77
C ARG A 231 3.80 26.43 -11.35
N SER A 232 4.63 26.68 -12.33
CA SER A 232 4.82 28.03 -12.91
C SER A 232 5.11 27.97 -14.39
N THR A 233 4.72 29.01 -15.10
CA THR A 233 5.10 29.30 -16.48
C THR A 233 6.17 30.37 -16.47
N CYS A 234 7.28 30.14 -17.17
CA CYS A 234 8.34 31.10 -17.37
C CYS A 234 8.05 31.94 -18.60
N ILE A 235 8.02 33.25 -18.43
CA ILE A 235 7.78 34.23 -19.51
C ILE A 235 9.02 35.12 -19.59
N ARG A 236 9.59 35.24 -20.83
CA ARG A 236 10.68 36.16 -21.11
C ARG A 236 10.08 37.49 -21.59
N THR A 237 10.30 38.53 -20.80
CA THR A 237 9.85 39.90 -21.17
C THR A 237 10.72 40.47 -22.29
N PHE A 238 10.25 41.55 -22.89
CA PHE A 238 11.03 42.27 -23.90
C PHE A 238 12.32 42.94 -23.36
N TYR A 239 12.42 43.08 -22.03
CA TYR A 239 13.63 43.52 -21.34
C TYR A 239 14.63 42.38 -21.07
N GLN A 240 14.34 41.16 -21.63
CA GLN A 240 15.14 39.94 -21.41
C GLN A 240 15.08 39.39 -19.98
N GLU A 241 14.13 39.82 -19.17
CA GLU A 241 13.91 39.30 -17.81
C GLU A 241 13.09 38.01 -17.87
N LEU A 242 13.40 37.08 -16.98
CA LEU A 242 12.60 35.86 -16.81
C LEU A 242 11.63 36.06 -15.65
N VAL A 243 10.35 36.01 -15.94
CA VAL A 243 9.29 36.13 -14.95
C VAL A 243 8.59 34.77 -14.77
N TYR A 244 8.61 34.25 -13.56
CA TYR A 244 7.94 32.99 -13.22
C TYR A 244 6.56 33.28 -12.66
N VAL A 245 5.53 33.03 -13.46
CA VAL A 245 4.13 33.26 -13.08
C VAL A 245 3.51 31.95 -12.60
N PRO A 246 2.90 31.90 -11.40
CA PRO A 246 2.19 30.70 -10.93
C PRO A 246 1.10 30.27 -11.91
N ASN A 247 1.01 28.97 -12.20
CA ASN A 247 0.06 28.46 -13.19
C ASN A 247 -1.40 28.62 -12.76
N ASN A 248 -1.68 28.54 -11.46
CA ASN A 248 -3.02 28.84 -10.94
C ASN A 248 -3.46 30.27 -11.26
N LEU A 249 -2.54 31.21 -11.26
CA LEU A 249 -2.85 32.59 -11.60
C LEU A 249 -3.18 32.71 -13.10
N LEU A 250 -2.38 32.10 -13.97
CA LEU A 250 -2.60 32.13 -15.42
C LEU A 250 -3.90 31.41 -15.82
N SER A 251 -4.22 30.28 -15.19
CA SER A 251 -5.45 29.53 -15.51
C SER A 251 -6.74 30.22 -15.07
N ASN A 252 -6.66 31.20 -14.16
CA ASN A 252 -7.83 31.91 -13.60
C ASN A 252 -7.91 33.39 -13.98
N THR A 253 -7.00 33.89 -14.82
CA THR A 253 -7.01 35.28 -15.27
C THR A 253 -7.18 35.36 -16.79
N PRO A 254 -7.73 36.46 -17.33
CA PRO A 254 -7.77 36.68 -18.77
C PRO A 254 -6.35 36.68 -19.35
N ILE A 255 -6.16 35.96 -20.43
CA ILE A 255 -4.91 35.89 -21.19
C ILE A 255 -5.14 36.50 -22.57
N ILE A 256 -4.30 37.41 -22.97
CA ILE A 256 -4.25 37.93 -24.33
C ILE A 256 -3.12 37.20 -25.04
N ASN A 257 -3.46 36.40 -26.06
CA ASN A 257 -2.47 35.72 -26.90
C ASN A 257 -2.32 36.50 -28.21
N TYR A 258 -1.17 37.12 -28.41
CA TYR A 258 -0.88 37.93 -29.59
C TYR A 258 -0.40 37.08 -30.79
N THR A 259 0.06 35.85 -30.56
CA THR A 259 0.54 34.94 -31.61
C THR A 259 -0.61 34.26 -32.33
N GLN A 260 -1.71 33.92 -31.62
CA GLN A 260 -2.89 33.27 -32.23
C GLN A 260 -3.88 34.26 -32.86
N ARG A 261 -3.36 35.33 -33.47
CA ARG A 261 -4.17 36.19 -34.30
C ARG A 261 -4.54 35.47 -35.59
N GLN A 262 -5.84 35.32 -35.86
CA GLN A 262 -6.36 34.97 -37.17
C GLN A 262 -6.43 36.21 -38.05
#